data_7f5603a5571e95b11e5f53b011156d2b
#
_entry.id   7f5603a5571e95b11e5f53b011156d2b
#
_cell.length_a   1.000
_cell.length_b   1.000
_cell.length_c   1.000
_cell.angle_alpha   90.00
_cell.angle_beta   90.00
_cell.angle_gamma   90.00
#
_symmetry.space_group_name_H-M   'P 1'
#
loop_
_entity.id
_entity.type
_entity.pdbx_description
1 polymer ?
#
loop_
_entity_poly.entity_id
_entity_poly.type
_entity_poly.pdbx_seq_one_letter_code
_entity_poly.pdbx_strand_id
1 'polypeptide(L)'
;MKYIHDQPQTAMLLSQWAGILPLVRASFFFWYPGTLMQKSQNGLLRSILYQILKQEPRLTPVAYEQDWLEYNGCGKKLLSLNRTELIHAVTRITAQQAFPLKLCLIIDGLDEYDGDHQEIVTLFEAMAKSSTTKILVSSRPWLSFKNAFNAYPKLILQDLTREDIKKYAETMLTSSSRMTKLQKEDPLSANTLIGDIVEKFSGVFLWVKLVVRSLLSGLMNNDRIDDLKRRLEELPRGIEELYIFILKRIDPFYLKQAIRLFRIVCQSQRPLSTLAISFADDFNPEQRIASENKIMDSKDVAKPGLVKISKYDVDPISLIGQ
;
A
#
# COMPACT_ATOMS: atom_id res chain seq x y z
N MET A 1 9.44 -0.52 -2.16
CA MET A 1 10.03 -1.88 -2.18
C MET A 1 10.19 -2.44 -3.59
N LYS A 2 9.19 -2.35 -4.48
CA LYS A 2 9.32 -2.84 -5.87
C LYS A 2 10.55 -2.26 -6.59
N TYR A 3 10.79 -0.94 -6.46
CA TYR A 3 11.98 -0.29 -7.02
C TYR A 3 13.28 -0.95 -6.53
N ILE A 4 13.42 -1.19 -5.22
CA ILE A 4 14.60 -1.86 -4.65
C ILE A 4 14.73 -3.29 -5.18
N HIS A 5 13.61 -4.01 -5.28
CA HIS A 5 13.58 -5.38 -5.79
C HIS A 5 14.11 -5.48 -7.23
N ASP A 6 13.74 -4.51 -8.09
CA ASP A 6 14.02 -4.54 -9.52
C ASP A 6 15.36 -3.90 -9.91
N GLN A 7 16.05 -3.21 -8.96
CA GLN A 7 17.30 -2.51 -9.25
C GLN A 7 18.49 -3.48 -9.48
N PRO A 8 19.27 -3.29 -10.55
CA PRO A 8 20.47 -4.07 -10.81
C PRO A 8 21.51 -3.98 -9.67
N GLN A 9 21.62 -2.82 -9.03
CA GLN A 9 22.52 -2.62 -7.89
C GLN A 9 22.14 -3.50 -6.70
N THR A 10 20.84 -3.68 -6.43
CA THR A 10 20.37 -4.60 -5.38
C THR A 10 20.77 -6.03 -5.70
N ALA A 11 20.61 -6.46 -6.95
CA ALA A 11 21.03 -7.79 -7.39
C ALA A 11 22.54 -7.98 -7.23
N MET A 12 23.34 -6.99 -7.60
CA MET A 12 24.79 -7.01 -7.44
C MET A 12 25.23 -7.13 -5.98
N LEU A 13 24.66 -6.31 -5.08
CA LEU A 13 24.99 -6.34 -3.66
C LEU A 13 24.56 -7.66 -3.00
N LEU A 14 23.41 -8.21 -3.39
CA LEU A 14 22.96 -9.51 -2.91
C LEU A 14 23.85 -10.64 -3.42
N SER A 15 24.33 -10.56 -4.68
CA SER A 15 25.28 -11.54 -5.23
C SER A 15 26.64 -11.47 -4.52
N GLN A 16 27.13 -10.27 -4.18
CA GLN A 16 28.33 -10.10 -3.36
C GLN A 16 28.17 -10.73 -1.98
N TRP A 17 27.01 -10.54 -1.34
CA TRP A 17 26.72 -11.18 -0.05
C TRP A 17 26.60 -12.71 -0.16
N ALA A 18 26.05 -13.21 -1.25
CA ALA A 18 25.93 -14.65 -1.49
C ALA A 18 27.29 -15.31 -1.73
N GLY A 19 28.24 -14.59 -2.34
CA GLY A 19 29.55 -15.13 -2.71
C GLY A 19 29.40 -16.24 -3.73
N ILE A 20 29.92 -17.43 -3.38
CA ILE A 20 29.85 -18.64 -4.23
C ILE A 20 28.53 -19.42 -4.04
N LEU A 21 27.72 -19.07 -3.04
CA LEU A 21 26.51 -19.82 -2.74
C LEU A 21 25.35 -19.36 -3.67
N PRO A 22 24.46 -20.29 -4.04
CA PRO A 22 23.23 -19.93 -4.75
C PRO A 22 22.44 -18.88 -3.98
N LEU A 23 21.98 -17.85 -4.68
CA LEU A 23 21.10 -16.81 -4.14
C LEU A 23 19.66 -17.07 -4.57
N VAL A 24 18.81 -17.31 -3.60
CA VAL A 24 17.36 -17.44 -3.80
C VAL A 24 16.68 -16.16 -3.34
N ARG A 25 15.83 -15.59 -4.18
CA ARG A 25 15.10 -14.36 -3.89
C ARG A 25 13.60 -14.62 -3.93
N ALA A 26 12.89 -14.18 -2.90
CA ALA A 26 11.43 -14.21 -2.90
C ALA A 26 10.86 -12.88 -2.39
N SER A 27 9.71 -12.50 -2.89
CA SER A 27 9.06 -11.25 -2.52
C SER A 27 7.56 -11.43 -2.33
N PHE A 28 7.00 -10.61 -1.45
CA PHE A 28 5.57 -10.51 -1.25
C PHE A 28 5.20 -9.06 -0.97
N PHE A 29 4.07 -8.63 -1.55
CA PHE A 29 3.54 -7.29 -1.41
C PHE A 29 2.13 -7.42 -0.84
N PHE A 30 1.97 -7.07 0.43
CA PHE A 30 0.65 -7.04 1.04
C PHE A 30 -0.19 -5.96 0.35
N TRP A 31 -1.49 -6.24 0.23
CA TRP A 31 -2.43 -5.30 -0.35
C TRP A 31 -3.80 -5.48 0.29
N TYR A 32 -4.14 -4.60 1.22
CA TYR A 32 -5.36 -4.70 2.04
C TYR A 32 -6.66 -4.69 1.20
N PRO A 33 -6.82 -3.84 0.14
CA PRO A 33 -8.00 -3.86 -0.70
C PRO A 33 -8.10 -5.10 -1.60
N GLY A 34 -7.08 -5.94 -1.62
CA GLY A 34 -7.00 -7.11 -2.48
C GLY A 34 -7.76 -8.34 -1.96
N THR A 35 -7.45 -9.49 -2.56
CA THR A 35 -8.01 -10.78 -2.13
C THR A 35 -7.47 -11.20 -0.76
N LEU A 36 -8.14 -12.15 -0.10
CA LEU A 36 -7.65 -12.75 1.16
C LEU A 36 -6.20 -13.26 1.06
N MET A 37 -5.80 -13.77 -0.11
CA MET A 37 -4.43 -14.21 -0.34
C MET A 37 -3.41 -13.06 -0.36
N GLN A 38 -3.83 -11.86 -0.75
CA GLN A 38 -2.94 -10.70 -0.82
C GLN A 38 -2.73 -9.99 0.52
N LYS A 39 -3.53 -10.29 1.52
CA LYS A 39 -3.45 -9.67 2.85
C LYS A 39 -3.28 -10.65 4.00
N SER A 40 -3.12 -11.93 3.73
CA SER A 40 -3.02 -12.98 4.74
C SER A 40 -1.62 -13.61 4.82
N GLN A 41 -1.31 -14.18 5.99
CA GLN A 41 -0.10 -14.97 6.20
C GLN A 41 -0.05 -16.21 5.30
N ASN A 42 -1.20 -16.83 5.01
CA ASN A 42 -1.27 -17.94 4.06
C ASN A 42 -0.81 -17.54 2.67
N GLY A 43 -1.24 -16.38 2.19
CA GLY A 43 -0.82 -15.86 0.91
C GLY A 43 0.68 -15.55 0.86
N LEU A 44 1.21 -14.90 1.90
CA LEU A 44 2.64 -14.67 2.08
C LEU A 44 3.42 -15.99 1.98
N LEU A 45 3.09 -16.96 2.84
CA LEU A 45 3.84 -18.23 2.93
C LEU A 45 3.78 -19.04 1.64
N ARG A 46 2.60 -19.15 1.01
CA ARG A 46 2.46 -19.84 -0.28
C ARG A 46 3.27 -19.17 -1.39
N SER A 47 3.22 -17.85 -1.46
CA SER A 47 3.95 -17.09 -2.47
C SER A 47 5.47 -17.23 -2.30
N ILE A 48 5.98 -17.11 -1.08
CA ILE A 48 7.41 -17.26 -0.78
C ILE A 48 7.87 -18.68 -1.08
N LEU A 49 7.15 -19.71 -0.61
CA LEU A 49 7.48 -21.11 -0.86
C LEU A 49 7.49 -21.42 -2.34
N TYR A 50 6.49 -20.98 -3.09
CA TYR A 50 6.45 -21.16 -4.53
C TYR A 50 7.67 -20.57 -5.23
N GLN A 51 8.04 -19.33 -4.88
CA GLN A 51 9.17 -18.64 -5.49
C GLN A 51 10.51 -19.32 -5.12
N ILE A 52 10.66 -19.77 -3.88
CA ILE A 52 11.86 -20.48 -3.41
C ILE A 52 11.99 -21.84 -4.12
N LEU A 53 10.95 -22.66 -4.08
CA LEU A 53 10.98 -24.01 -4.65
C LEU A 53 11.06 -24.00 -6.17
N LYS A 54 10.55 -22.97 -6.84
CA LYS A 54 10.71 -22.77 -8.28
C LYS A 54 12.17 -22.48 -8.66
N GLN A 55 12.90 -21.71 -7.85
CA GLN A 55 14.31 -21.40 -8.08
C GLN A 55 15.23 -22.54 -7.64
N GLU A 56 14.87 -23.25 -6.57
CA GLU A 56 15.66 -24.33 -6.00
C GLU A 56 14.78 -25.54 -5.67
N PRO A 57 14.42 -26.36 -6.68
CA PRO A 57 13.52 -27.52 -6.49
C PRO A 57 14.06 -28.57 -5.52
N ARG A 58 15.40 -28.64 -5.32
CA ARG A 58 16.04 -29.56 -4.35
C ARG A 58 15.60 -29.33 -2.91
N LEU A 59 15.01 -28.16 -2.60
CA LEU A 59 14.45 -27.87 -1.28
C LEU A 59 13.06 -28.48 -1.07
N THR A 60 12.41 -29.04 -2.09
CA THR A 60 11.08 -29.66 -1.92
C THR A 60 11.06 -30.78 -0.90
N PRO A 61 12.00 -31.75 -0.92
CA PRO A 61 12.07 -32.77 0.14
C PRO A 61 12.34 -32.20 1.53
N VAL A 62 13.09 -31.10 1.64
CA VAL A 62 13.35 -30.44 2.92
C VAL A 62 12.08 -29.74 3.45
N ALA A 63 11.36 -29.05 2.58
CA ALA A 63 10.15 -28.33 2.94
C ALA A 63 9.03 -29.29 3.39
N TYR A 64 8.87 -30.40 2.68
CA TYR A 64 7.76 -31.36 2.81
C TYR A 64 8.26 -32.80 2.99
N GLU A 65 9.11 -33.03 3.97
CA GLU A 65 9.82 -34.30 4.19
C GLU A 65 8.87 -35.51 4.26
N GLN A 66 7.83 -35.43 5.07
CA GLN A 66 6.87 -36.53 5.24
C GLN A 66 6.06 -36.78 3.97
N ASP A 67 5.50 -35.73 3.38
CA ASP A 67 4.71 -35.85 2.16
C ASP A 67 5.57 -36.32 0.96
N TRP A 68 6.85 -35.95 0.93
CA TRP A 68 7.80 -36.39 -0.09
C TRP A 68 8.11 -37.89 0.01
N LEU A 69 8.29 -38.40 1.22
CA LEU A 69 8.51 -39.83 1.48
C LEU A 69 7.27 -40.66 1.10
N GLU A 70 6.07 -40.18 1.47
CA GLU A 70 4.81 -40.84 1.12
C GLU A 70 4.55 -40.82 -0.41
N TYR A 71 4.84 -39.70 -1.08
CA TYR A 71 4.70 -39.58 -2.53
C TYR A 71 5.60 -40.57 -3.28
N ASN A 72 6.86 -40.68 -2.88
CA ASN A 72 7.80 -41.65 -3.49
C ASN A 72 7.47 -43.09 -3.15
N GLY A 73 6.79 -43.37 -2.02
CA GLY A 73 6.40 -44.73 -1.62
C GLY A 73 5.07 -45.21 -2.22
N CYS A 74 4.08 -44.35 -2.30
CA CYS A 74 2.68 -44.74 -2.65
C CYS A 74 2.06 -43.94 -3.82
N GLY A 75 2.72 -42.95 -4.36
CA GLY A 75 2.31 -42.23 -5.57
C GLY A 75 1.05 -41.35 -5.48
N LYS A 76 0.48 -41.14 -4.31
CA LYS A 76 -0.79 -40.42 -4.15
C LYS A 76 -0.91 -39.67 -2.81
N LYS A 77 -0.34 -38.47 -2.70
CA LYS A 77 -0.84 -37.53 -1.70
C LYS A 77 -0.77 -36.10 -2.22
N LEU A 78 -1.88 -35.41 -2.17
CA LEU A 78 -1.93 -33.96 -2.32
C LEU A 78 -1.29 -33.35 -1.07
N LEU A 79 -0.28 -32.50 -1.27
CA LEU A 79 0.33 -31.70 -0.20
C LEU A 79 -0.77 -30.97 0.58
N SER A 80 -0.81 -31.15 1.89
CA SER A 80 -1.63 -30.34 2.75
C SER A 80 -0.97 -28.96 2.84
N LEU A 81 -1.66 -27.93 2.36
CA LEU A 81 -1.17 -26.55 2.38
C LEU A 81 -1.90 -25.75 3.46
N ASN A 82 -2.11 -26.37 4.63
CA ASN A 82 -2.63 -25.65 5.78
C ASN A 82 -1.56 -24.72 6.36
N ARG A 83 -1.98 -23.73 7.17
CA ARG A 83 -1.10 -22.68 7.70
C ARG A 83 0.09 -23.23 8.48
N THR A 84 -0.16 -24.23 9.32
CA THR A 84 0.88 -24.83 10.18
C THR A 84 1.97 -25.49 9.35
N GLU A 85 1.59 -26.23 8.33
CA GLU A 85 2.56 -26.90 7.43
C GLU A 85 3.33 -25.90 6.58
N LEU A 86 2.70 -24.82 6.13
CA LEU A 86 3.40 -23.74 5.43
C LEU A 86 4.45 -23.06 6.32
N ILE A 87 4.13 -22.82 7.61
CA ILE A 87 5.09 -22.28 8.58
C ILE A 87 6.25 -23.26 8.78
N HIS A 88 5.94 -24.54 8.98
CA HIS A 88 6.98 -25.58 9.14
C HIS A 88 7.87 -25.69 7.89
N ALA A 89 7.29 -25.66 6.69
CA ALA A 89 8.04 -25.74 5.44
C ALA A 89 9.03 -24.57 5.30
N VAL A 90 8.59 -23.33 5.55
CA VAL A 90 9.48 -22.15 5.52
C VAL A 90 10.54 -22.24 6.60
N THR A 91 10.19 -22.66 7.83
CA THR A 91 11.13 -22.80 8.94
C THR A 91 12.19 -23.86 8.63
N ARG A 92 11.81 -25.02 8.06
CA ARG A 92 12.77 -26.05 7.63
C ARG A 92 13.72 -25.53 6.56
N ILE A 93 13.21 -24.81 5.55
CA ILE A 93 14.04 -24.20 4.49
C ILE A 93 15.04 -23.21 5.10
N THR A 94 14.65 -22.38 6.05
CA THR A 94 15.56 -21.38 6.65
C THR A 94 16.56 -22.00 7.63
N ALA A 95 16.24 -23.11 8.25
CA ALA A 95 17.08 -23.81 9.23
C ALA A 95 18.00 -24.89 8.60
N GLN A 96 17.72 -25.34 7.37
CA GLN A 96 18.44 -26.44 6.74
C GLN A 96 19.91 -26.10 6.44
N GLN A 97 20.75 -27.13 6.42
CA GLN A 97 22.19 -27.05 6.10
C GLN A 97 22.60 -27.99 4.97
N ALA A 98 21.69 -28.86 4.52
CA ALA A 98 21.97 -29.85 3.49
C ALA A 98 22.29 -29.24 2.12
N PHE A 99 21.66 -28.11 1.81
CA PHE A 99 21.89 -27.38 0.57
C PHE A 99 22.29 -25.94 0.90
N PRO A 100 23.59 -25.64 1.05
CA PRO A 100 24.04 -24.28 1.37
C PRO A 100 23.58 -23.27 0.33
N LEU A 101 22.81 -22.29 0.74
CA LEU A 101 22.31 -21.20 -0.10
C LEU A 101 22.12 -19.92 0.72
N LYS A 102 21.93 -18.81 0.04
CA LYS A 102 21.52 -17.54 0.63
C LYS A 102 20.08 -17.20 0.20
N LEU A 103 19.26 -16.83 1.17
CA LEU A 103 17.86 -16.49 0.97
C LEU A 103 17.63 -15.00 1.25
N CYS A 104 17.08 -14.29 0.29
CA CYS A 104 16.66 -12.90 0.48
C CYS A 104 15.15 -12.77 0.29
N LEU A 105 14.46 -12.33 1.35
CA LEU A 105 13.03 -12.09 1.35
C LEU A 105 12.75 -10.58 1.34
N ILE A 106 11.89 -10.13 0.45
CA ILE A 106 11.48 -8.72 0.35
C ILE A 106 9.97 -8.65 0.56
N ILE A 107 9.56 -8.09 1.70
CA ILE A 107 8.17 -8.04 2.13
C ILE A 107 7.74 -6.57 2.21
N ASP A 108 6.74 -6.20 1.44
CA ASP A 108 6.23 -4.82 1.36
C ASP A 108 4.87 -4.70 2.02
N GLY A 109 4.62 -3.58 2.71
CA GLY A 109 3.31 -3.23 3.23
C GLY A 109 2.85 -4.11 4.39
N LEU A 110 3.72 -4.42 5.35
CA LEU A 110 3.35 -5.29 6.48
C LEU A 110 2.18 -4.73 7.32
N ASP A 111 1.96 -3.43 7.31
CA ASP A 111 0.79 -2.77 7.91
C ASP A 111 -0.53 -3.10 7.18
N GLU A 112 -0.48 -3.62 5.97
CA GLU A 112 -1.64 -4.08 5.20
C GLU A 112 -1.98 -5.57 5.45
N TYR A 113 -1.25 -6.23 6.35
CA TYR A 113 -1.53 -7.58 6.80
C TYR A 113 -2.78 -7.63 7.67
N ASP A 114 -3.75 -8.47 7.25
CA ASP A 114 -5.03 -8.68 7.94
C ASP A 114 -4.93 -9.93 8.85
N GLY A 115 -4.34 -9.76 10.03
CA GLY A 115 -4.16 -10.84 11.01
C GLY A 115 -3.39 -10.38 12.26
N ASP A 116 -3.02 -11.33 13.11
CA ASP A 116 -2.27 -11.04 14.33
C ASP A 116 -0.83 -10.63 14.03
N HIS A 117 -0.51 -9.39 14.37
CA HIS A 117 0.81 -8.80 14.15
C HIS A 117 1.90 -9.51 14.95
N GLN A 118 1.59 -10.04 16.14
CA GLN A 118 2.58 -10.75 16.97
C GLN A 118 2.98 -12.08 16.33
N GLU A 119 2.02 -12.79 15.74
CA GLU A 119 2.32 -14.05 15.04
C GLU A 119 3.23 -13.85 13.83
N ILE A 120 2.98 -12.82 13.02
CA ILE A 120 3.81 -12.56 11.84
C ILE A 120 5.20 -12.04 12.21
N VAL A 121 5.30 -11.25 13.28
CA VAL A 121 6.59 -10.82 13.85
C VAL A 121 7.40 -12.03 14.30
N THR A 122 6.80 -12.93 15.10
CA THR A 122 7.44 -14.15 15.59
C THR A 122 7.95 -15.02 14.43
N LEU A 123 7.17 -15.11 13.36
CA LEU A 123 7.59 -15.83 12.15
C LEU A 123 8.85 -15.20 11.53
N PHE A 124 8.87 -13.88 11.34
CA PHE A 124 10.03 -13.20 10.74
C PHE A 124 11.27 -13.27 11.64
N GLU A 125 11.09 -13.13 12.94
CA GLU A 125 12.20 -13.31 13.91
C GLU A 125 12.78 -14.71 13.86
N ALA A 126 11.94 -15.74 13.78
CA ALA A 126 12.39 -17.11 13.64
C ALA A 126 13.20 -17.32 12.35
N MET A 127 12.75 -16.79 11.22
CA MET A 127 13.45 -16.88 9.93
C MET A 127 14.75 -16.07 9.92
N ALA A 128 14.78 -14.92 10.59
CA ALA A 128 15.95 -14.03 10.66
C ALA A 128 17.09 -14.56 11.54
N LYS A 129 16.85 -15.58 12.37
CA LYS A 129 17.91 -16.25 13.17
C LYS A 129 18.97 -16.92 12.30
N SER A 130 18.63 -17.30 11.08
CA SER A 130 19.55 -17.91 10.15
C SER A 130 20.51 -16.87 9.55
N SER A 131 21.83 -17.10 9.67
CA SER A 131 22.86 -16.24 9.06
C SER A 131 22.86 -16.27 7.52
N THR A 132 22.14 -17.23 6.95
CA THR A 132 21.97 -17.37 5.50
C THR A 132 20.72 -16.67 4.96
N THR A 133 19.89 -16.09 5.84
CA THR A 133 18.64 -15.44 5.45
C THR A 133 18.73 -13.93 5.74
N LYS A 134 18.35 -13.13 4.75
CA LYS A 134 18.10 -11.69 4.91
C LYS A 134 16.65 -11.40 4.62
N ILE A 135 16.02 -10.58 5.47
CA ILE A 135 14.65 -10.16 5.32
C ILE A 135 14.61 -8.64 5.29
N LEU A 136 14.04 -8.08 4.24
CA LEU A 136 13.77 -6.67 4.12
C LEU A 136 12.25 -6.47 4.22
N VAL A 137 11.80 -5.77 5.26
CA VAL A 137 10.38 -5.51 5.51
C VAL A 137 10.10 -4.02 5.43
N SER A 138 9.01 -3.61 4.80
CA SER A 138 8.49 -2.25 4.92
C SER A 138 7.13 -2.26 5.63
N SER A 139 6.89 -1.23 6.43
CA SER A 139 5.63 -1.03 7.15
C SER A 139 5.46 0.44 7.49
N ARG A 140 4.23 0.88 7.71
CA ARG A 140 3.98 2.10 8.48
C ARG A 140 4.49 1.93 9.92
N PRO A 141 4.81 3.04 10.63
CA PRO A 141 5.42 2.98 11.96
C PRO A 141 4.41 2.64 13.06
N TRP A 142 3.63 1.57 12.87
CA TRP A 142 2.72 1.08 13.90
C TRP A 142 3.50 0.58 15.12
N LEU A 143 2.95 0.80 16.29
CA LEU A 143 3.64 0.53 17.55
C LEU A 143 4.09 -0.93 17.69
N SER A 144 3.27 -1.88 17.22
CA SER A 144 3.60 -3.30 17.20
C SER A 144 4.89 -3.60 16.43
N PHE A 145 5.00 -3.09 15.20
CA PHE A 145 6.18 -3.32 14.34
C PHE A 145 7.38 -2.48 14.77
N LYS A 146 7.14 -1.23 15.23
CA LYS A 146 8.20 -0.37 15.74
C LYS A 146 8.92 -0.99 16.93
N ASN A 147 8.17 -1.57 17.86
CA ASN A 147 8.72 -2.21 19.05
C ASN A 147 9.44 -3.52 18.70
N ALA A 148 8.78 -4.38 17.91
CA ALA A 148 9.33 -5.68 17.53
C ALA A 148 10.64 -5.56 16.74
N PHE A 149 10.71 -4.63 15.78
CA PHE A 149 11.88 -4.49 14.92
C PHE A 149 12.86 -3.41 15.36
N ASN A 150 12.74 -2.88 16.59
CA ASN A 150 13.59 -1.78 17.07
C ASN A 150 15.08 -2.15 17.13
N ALA A 151 15.40 -3.40 17.40
CA ALA A 151 16.78 -3.90 17.48
C ALA A 151 17.44 -4.13 16.12
N TYR A 152 16.70 -4.11 15.03
CA TYR A 152 17.20 -4.35 13.68
C TYR A 152 17.55 -3.04 12.95
N PRO A 153 18.46 -3.09 11.97
CA PRO A 153 18.73 -1.94 11.12
C PRO A 153 17.45 -1.44 10.47
N LYS A 154 17.20 -0.14 10.59
CA LYS A 154 15.99 0.50 10.07
C LYS A 154 16.31 1.73 9.26
N LEU A 155 15.49 1.98 8.27
CA LEU A 155 15.53 3.16 7.44
C LEU A 155 14.20 3.91 7.60
N ILE A 156 14.26 5.12 8.11
CA ILE A 156 13.10 6.00 8.24
C ILE A 156 13.04 6.85 6.98
N LEU A 157 12.11 6.52 6.08
CA LEU A 157 12.08 7.11 4.75
C LEU A 157 11.85 8.63 4.78
N GLN A 158 11.04 9.11 5.72
CA GLN A 158 10.79 10.54 5.89
C GLN A 158 12.04 11.35 6.23
N ASP A 159 13.00 10.75 6.95
CA ASP A 159 14.25 11.45 7.28
C ASP A 159 15.13 11.67 6.04
N LEU A 160 15.07 10.73 5.09
CA LEU A 160 15.80 10.82 3.83
C LEU A 160 15.16 11.77 2.83
N THR A 161 13.85 11.94 2.88
CA THR A 161 13.11 12.72 1.88
C THR A 161 12.93 14.19 2.26
N ARG A 162 13.43 14.61 3.43
CA ARG A 162 13.27 16.00 3.92
C ARG A 162 13.83 17.05 2.94
N GLU A 163 15.04 16.83 2.43
CA GLU A 163 15.67 17.73 1.45
C GLU A 163 14.96 17.69 0.09
N ASP A 164 14.53 16.52 -0.34
CA ASP A 164 13.77 16.37 -1.59
C ASP A 164 12.41 17.09 -1.50
N ILE A 165 11.77 17.06 -0.34
CA ILE A 165 10.53 17.78 -0.07
C ILE A 165 10.73 19.27 -0.11
N LYS A 166 11.80 19.77 0.53
CA LYS A 166 12.17 21.17 0.49
C LYS A 166 12.36 21.63 -0.95
N LYS A 167 13.19 20.91 -1.71
CA LYS A 167 13.45 21.17 -3.13
C LYS A 167 12.19 21.13 -3.98
N TYR A 168 11.29 20.17 -3.71
CA TYR A 168 10.00 20.10 -4.39
C TYR A 168 9.13 21.31 -4.09
N ALA A 169 8.96 21.69 -2.82
CA ALA A 169 8.17 22.85 -2.42
C ALA A 169 8.74 24.14 -3.02
N GLU A 170 10.06 24.34 -2.93
CA GLU A 170 10.77 25.46 -3.54
C GLU A 170 10.52 25.53 -5.05
N THR A 171 10.78 24.44 -5.76
CA THR A 171 10.64 24.40 -7.23
C THR A 171 9.20 24.71 -7.66
N MET A 172 8.23 24.09 -7.00
CA MET A 172 6.82 24.27 -7.35
C MET A 172 6.30 25.67 -7.02
N LEU A 173 6.65 26.24 -5.88
CA LEU A 173 6.21 27.58 -5.50
C LEU A 173 6.89 28.66 -6.33
N THR A 174 8.20 28.54 -6.58
CA THR A 174 8.95 29.50 -7.39
C THR A 174 8.60 29.46 -8.89
N SER A 175 7.94 28.40 -9.36
CA SER A 175 7.38 28.39 -10.72
C SER A 175 6.29 29.44 -10.93
N SER A 176 5.68 29.94 -9.84
CA SER A 176 4.71 31.03 -9.87
C SER A 176 5.40 32.38 -9.95
N SER A 177 5.06 33.18 -10.96
CA SER A 177 5.57 34.57 -11.09
C SER A 177 5.22 35.45 -9.88
N ARG A 178 4.07 35.18 -9.23
CA ARG A 178 3.67 35.85 -8.01
C ARG A 178 4.58 35.53 -6.85
N MET A 179 4.95 34.24 -6.65
CA MET A 179 5.89 33.85 -5.61
C MET A 179 7.26 34.49 -5.82
N THR A 180 7.73 34.56 -7.05
CA THR A 180 8.99 35.21 -7.39
C THR A 180 8.98 36.72 -7.04
N LYS A 181 7.83 37.40 -7.20
CA LYS A 181 7.66 38.78 -6.76
C LYS A 181 7.69 38.90 -5.24
N LEU A 182 6.92 38.04 -4.53
CA LEU A 182 6.90 38.02 -3.06
C LEU A 182 8.27 37.73 -2.47
N GLN A 183 9.07 36.85 -3.08
CA GLN A 183 10.46 36.59 -2.68
C GLN A 183 11.39 37.83 -2.84
N LYS A 184 11.12 38.68 -3.81
CA LYS A 184 11.89 39.93 -3.99
C LYS A 184 11.44 41.00 -3.00
N GLU A 185 10.14 41.05 -2.69
CA GLU A 185 9.56 42.04 -1.78
C GLU A 185 9.88 41.68 -0.32
N ASP A 186 9.78 40.44 0.09
CA ASP A 186 10.08 39.93 1.42
C ASP A 186 10.74 38.52 1.40
N PRO A 187 12.07 38.48 1.20
CA PRO A 187 12.81 37.22 1.10
C PRO A 187 12.74 36.37 2.38
N LEU A 188 12.69 37.01 3.54
CA LEU A 188 12.69 36.31 4.83
C LEU A 188 11.39 35.56 5.03
N SER A 189 10.25 36.24 4.87
CA SER A 189 8.93 35.60 5.02
C SER A 189 8.67 34.51 3.97
N ALA A 190 9.15 34.69 2.74
CA ALA A 190 9.02 33.69 1.69
C ALA A 190 9.83 32.42 2.02
N ASN A 191 11.06 32.56 2.50
CA ASN A 191 11.89 31.42 2.92
C ASN A 191 11.33 30.73 4.18
N THR A 192 10.78 31.50 5.12
CA THR A 192 10.13 30.97 6.31
C THR A 192 8.93 30.10 5.91
N LEU A 193 8.10 30.53 4.95
CA LEU A 193 6.95 29.75 4.47
C LEU A 193 7.38 28.36 3.95
N ILE A 194 8.49 28.30 3.20
CA ILE A 194 9.02 27.02 2.71
C ILE A 194 9.54 26.16 3.87
N GLY A 195 10.24 26.77 4.84
CA GLY A 195 10.67 26.10 6.05
C GLY A 195 9.51 25.51 6.83
N ASP A 196 8.44 26.27 7.00
CA ASP A 196 7.23 25.87 7.72
C ASP A 196 6.53 24.66 7.06
N ILE A 197 6.54 24.57 5.72
CA ILE A 197 6.04 23.39 5.01
C ILE A 197 6.86 22.15 5.36
N VAL A 198 8.18 22.28 5.40
CA VAL A 198 9.09 21.18 5.73
C VAL A 198 9.00 20.78 7.20
N GLU A 199 8.78 21.74 8.11
CA GLU A 199 8.61 21.45 9.54
C GLU A 199 7.26 20.82 9.87
N LYS A 200 6.20 21.24 9.19
CA LYS A 200 4.86 20.65 9.34
C LYS A 200 4.72 19.28 8.65
N PHE A 201 5.67 18.94 7.77
CA PHE A 201 5.69 17.66 7.11
C PHE A 201 5.85 16.50 8.10
N SER A 202 4.86 15.63 8.16
CA SER A 202 4.81 14.47 9.06
C SER A 202 5.20 13.14 8.37
N GLY A 203 5.98 13.19 7.29
CA GLY A 203 6.46 11.99 6.60
C GLY A 203 5.62 11.55 5.40
N VAL A 204 4.56 12.25 5.05
CA VAL A 204 3.69 11.89 3.94
C VAL A 204 3.83 12.87 2.77
N PHE A 205 4.57 12.48 1.73
CA PHE A 205 4.80 13.34 0.54
C PHE A 205 3.50 13.84 -0.11
N LEU A 206 2.43 13.05 -0.05
CA LEU A 206 1.12 13.45 -0.55
C LEU A 206 0.57 14.68 0.18
N TRP A 207 0.80 14.79 1.50
CA TRP A 207 0.45 15.98 2.27
C TRP A 207 1.13 17.23 1.69
N VAL A 208 2.44 17.15 1.44
CA VAL A 208 3.19 18.27 0.85
C VAL A 208 2.64 18.68 -0.51
N LYS A 209 2.32 17.69 -1.36
CA LYS A 209 1.74 17.94 -2.69
C LYS A 209 0.40 18.69 -2.60
N LEU A 210 -0.45 18.30 -1.65
CA LEU A 210 -1.76 18.93 -1.46
C LEU A 210 -1.62 20.35 -0.87
N VAL A 211 -0.70 20.53 0.08
CA VAL A 211 -0.38 21.85 0.65
C VAL A 211 0.15 22.79 -0.41
N VAL A 212 1.18 22.39 -1.15
CA VAL A 212 1.77 23.20 -2.23
C VAL A 212 0.71 23.58 -3.27
N ARG A 213 -0.19 22.64 -3.64
CA ARG A 213 -1.30 22.95 -4.54
C ARG A 213 -2.25 24.01 -3.97
N SER A 214 -2.56 23.94 -2.67
CA SER A 214 -3.39 24.94 -1.99
C SER A 214 -2.75 26.31 -1.98
N LEU A 215 -1.43 26.39 -1.72
CA LEU A 215 -0.68 27.63 -1.73
C LEU A 215 -0.57 28.23 -3.15
N LEU A 216 -0.34 27.39 -4.17
CA LEU A 216 -0.36 27.83 -5.58
C LEU A 216 -1.72 28.43 -5.98
N SER A 217 -2.82 27.84 -5.50
CA SER A 217 -4.16 28.43 -5.70
C SER A 217 -4.28 29.79 -5.04
N GLY A 218 -3.73 29.99 -3.84
CA GLY A 218 -3.67 31.30 -3.19
C GLY A 218 -2.84 32.32 -3.98
N LEU A 219 -1.68 31.89 -4.50
CA LEU A 219 -0.85 32.74 -5.34
C LEU A 219 -1.56 33.18 -6.64
N MET A 220 -2.37 32.30 -7.25
CA MET A 220 -3.22 32.66 -8.40
C MET A 220 -4.28 33.71 -8.03
N ASN A 221 -4.77 33.70 -6.80
CA ASN A 221 -5.70 34.70 -6.26
C ASN A 221 -5.02 35.98 -5.77
N ASN A 222 -3.71 36.16 -6.01
CA ASN A 222 -2.90 37.28 -5.54
C ASN A 222 -2.81 37.40 -4.01
N ASP A 223 -2.91 36.29 -3.29
CA ASP A 223 -2.72 36.28 -1.82
C ASP A 223 -1.35 36.84 -1.45
N ARG A 224 -1.29 37.51 -0.30
CA ARG A 224 -0.04 38.01 0.30
C ARG A 224 0.65 36.88 1.05
N ILE A 225 1.90 37.08 1.42
CA ILE A 225 2.69 36.07 2.15
C ILE A 225 2.02 35.67 3.48
N ASP A 226 1.41 36.63 4.18
CA ASP A 226 0.70 36.35 5.44
C ASP A 226 -0.58 35.54 5.23
N ASP A 227 -1.26 35.72 4.11
CA ASP A 227 -2.43 34.92 3.74
C ASP A 227 -2.02 33.49 3.41
N LEU A 228 -0.87 33.29 2.76
CA LEU A 228 -0.31 31.98 2.47
C LEU A 228 0.11 31.26 3.76
N LYS A 229 0.73 31.99 4.72
CA LYS A 229 1.06 31.46 6.05
C LYS A 229 -0.20 31.02 6.77
N ARG A 230 -1.25 31.84 6.79
CA ARG A 230 -2.54 31.51 7.40
C ARG A 230 -3.16 30.29 6.75
N ARG A 231 -3.14 30.17 5.41
CA ARG A 231 -3.59 28.96 4.72
C ARG A 231 -2.82 27.72 5.16
N LEU A 232 -1.51 27.82 5.32
CA LEU A 232 -0.68 26.74 5.82
C LEU A 232 -1.00 26.37 7.26
N GLU A 233 -1.32 27.34 8.10
CA GLU A 233 -1.72 27.12 9.51
C GLU A 233 -3.06 26.44 9.65
N GLU A 234 -4.02 26.75 8.76
CA GLU A 234 -5.35 26.14 8.73
C GLU A 234 -5.34 24.67 8.26
N LEU A 235 -4.28 24.26 7.56
CA LEU A 235 -4.19 22.89 7.04
C LEU A 235 -3.80 21.91 8.15
N PRO A 236 -4.56 20.83 8.35
CA PRO A 236 -4.23 19.79 9.32
C PRO A 236 -2.88 19.14 9.03
N ARG A 237 -2.15 18.74 10.07
CA ARG A 237 -0.85 18.06 9.95
C ARG A 237 -0.98 16.60 9.53
N GLY A 238 -2.05 15.93 9.98
CA GLY A 238 -2.34 14.54 9.63
C GLY A 238 -2.92 14.43 8.23
N ILE A 239 -2.60 13.34 7.53
CA ILE A 239 -3.13 13.10 6.18
C ILE A 239 -4.63 12.79 6.21
N GLU A 240 -5.11 12.11 7.24
CA GLU A 240 -6.53 11.76 7.40
C GLU A 240 -7.38 13.00 7.63
N GLU A 241 -6.96 13.85 8.57
CA GLU A 241 -7.61 15.12 8.85
C GLU A 241 -7.57 16.05 7.63
N LEU A 242 -6.48 16.01 6.84
CA LEU A 242 -6.38 16.77 5.61
C LEU A 242 -7.37 16.29 4.55
N TYR A 243 -7.59 14.97 4.42
CA TYR A 243 -8.62 14.43 3.55
C TYR A 243 -10.02 14.86 4.00
N ILE A 244 -10.31 14.77 5.29
CA ILE A 244 -11.60 15.23 5.86
C ILE A 244 -11.80 16.72 5.57
N PHE A 245 -10.75 17.53 5.73
CA PHE A 245 -10.78 18.96 5.45
C PHE A 245 -11.08 19.24 3.96
N ILE A 246 -10.46 18.48 3.04
CA ILE A 246 -10.70 18.60 1.59
C ILE A 246 -12.14 18.16 1.24
N LEU A 247 -12.62 17.05 1.80
CA LEU A 247 -13.96 16.51 1.56
C LEU A 247 -15.06 17.48 2.03
N LYS A 248 -14.85 18.16 3.16
CA LYS A 248 -15.77 19.19 3.68
C LYS A 248 -15.87 20.42 2.78
N ARG A 249 -14.91 20.63 1.87
CA ARG A 249 -14.88 21.75 0.91
C ARG A 249 -15.44 21.39 -0.48
N ILE A 250 -15.92 20.16 -0.66
CA ILE A 250 -16.64 19.79 -1.89
C ILE A 250 -17.90 20.62 -1.96
N ASP A 251 -18.13 21.25 -3.13
CA ASP A 251 -19.35 21.99 -3.39
C ASP A 251 -20.58 21.10 -3.12
N PRO A 252 -21.55 21.58 -2.31
CA PRO A 252 -22.77 20.84 -2.01
C PRO A 252 -23.49 20.27 -3.23
N PHE A 253 -23.37 20.95 -4.38
CA PHE A 253 -23.93 20.48 -5.65
C PHE A 253 -23.34 19.12 -6.08
N TYR A 254 -22.03 18.94 -5.92
CA TYR A 254 -21.32 17.71 -6.32
C TYR A 254 -21.22 16.68 -5.21
N LEU A 255 -21.66 16.98 -3.97
CA LEU A 255 -21.45 16.11 -2.81
C LEU A 255 -22.12 14.74 -3.00
N LYS A 256 -23.33 14.69 -3.52
CA LYS A 256 -24.04 13.42 -3.78
C LYS A 256 -23.30 12.55 -4.80
N GLN A 257 -22.78 13.15 -5.85
CA GLN A 257 -21.99 12.46 -6.86
C GLN A 257 -20.66 11.96 -6.27
N ALA A 258 -19.96 12.80 -5.51
CA ALA A 258 -18.71 12.43 -4.84
C ALA A 258 -18.90 11.23 -3.90
N ILE A 259 -19.96 11.23 -3.06
CA ILE A 259 -20.28 10.11 -2.16
C ILE A 259 -20.52 8.83 -2.97
N ARG A 260 -21.26 8.91 -4.08
CA ARG A 260 -21.53 7.75 -4.95
C ARG A 260 -20.24 7.19 -5.55
N LEU A 261 -19.37 8.05 -6.08
CA LEU A 261 -18.09 7.65 -6.65
C LEU A 261 -17.17 7.00 -5.60
N PHE A 262 -17.08 7.57 -4.39
CA PHE A 262 -16.31 6.98 -3.29
C PHE A 262 -16.86 5.60 -2.91
N ARG A 263 -18.19 5.42 -2.82
CA ARG A 263 -18.80 4.12 -2.54
C ARG A 263 -18.44 3.07 -3.61
N ILE A 264 -18.50 3.43 -4.89
CA ILE A 264 -18.12 2.55 -6.00
C ILE A 264 -16.67 2.09 -5.85
N VAL A 265 -15.76 3.04 -5.59
CA VAL A 265 -14.33 2.74 -5.43
C VAL A 265 -14.07 1.89 -4.19
N CYS A 266 -14.69 2.20 -3.04
CA CYS A 266 -14.51 1.46 -1.80
C CYS A 266 -15.05 0.01 -1.86
N GLN A 267 -16.09 -0.23 -2.65
CA GLN A 267 -16.67 -1.58 -2.83
C GLN A 267 -15.95 -2.39 -3.91
N SER A 268 -15.09 -1.78 -4.69
CA SER A 268 -14.37 -2.45 -5.76
C SER A 268 -13.24 -3.30 -5.20
N GLN A 269 -13.22 -4.59 -5.54
CA GLN A 269 -12.14 -5.52 -5.21
C GLN A 269 -10.91 -5.38 -6.13
N ARG A 270 -10.97 -4.52 -7.15
CA ARG A 270 -9.91 -4.28 -8.12
C ARG A 270 -9.84 -2.79 -8.46
N PRO A 271 -8.65 -2.29 -8.83
CA PRO A 271 -8.54 -0.92 -9.33
C PRO A 271 -9.48 -0.71 -10.52
N LEU A 272 -10.31 0.33 -10.45
CA LEU A 272 -11.22 0.70 -11.51
C LEU A 272 -10.55 1.68 -12.47
N SER A 273 -10.76 1.50 -13.78
CA SER A 273 -10.41 2.52 -14.74
C SER A 273 -11.39 3.70 -14.65
N THR A 274 -10.95 4.89 -15.05
CA THR A 274 -11.81 6.08 -15.10
C THR A 274 -13.08 5.82 -15.93
N LEU A 275 -12.95 5.07 -17.03
CA LEU A 275 -14.07 4.67 -17.87
C LEU A 275 -15.07 3.77 -17.12
N ALA A 276 -14.57 2.79 -16.35
CA ALA A 276 -15.42 1.92 -15.53
C ALA A 276 -16.18 2.71 -14.45
N ILE A 277 -15.51 3.68 -13.82
CA ILE A 277 -16.14 4.58 -12.85
C ILE A 277 -17.21 5.45 -13.51
N SER A 278 -16.95 5.99 -14.70
CA SER A 278 -17.92 6.78 -15.46
C SER A 278 -19.17 5.96 -15.79
N PHE A 279 -19.02 4.75 -16.33
CA PHE A 279 -20.17 3.88 -16.59
C PHE A 279 -20.93 3.50 -15.31
N ALA A 280 -20.22 3.27 -14.21
CA ALA A 280 -20.86 2.96 -12.93
C ALA A 280 -21.60 4.18 -12.34
N ASP A 281 -21.13 5.41 -12.60
CA ASP A 281 -21.79 6.64 -12.19
C ASP A 281 -23.05 6.93 -13.02
N ASP A 282 -22.99 6.68 -14.33
CA ASP A 282 -24.13 6.83 -15.25
C ASP A 282 -25.22 5.77 -15.00
N PHE A 283 -24.87 4.66 -14.33
CA PHE A 283 -25.79 3.58 -14.00
C PHE A 283 -26.69 3.98 -12.83
N ASN A 284 -27.79 4.70 -13.13
CA ASN A 284 -28.76 5.09 -12.12
C ASN A 284 -29.80 3.95 -11.91
N PRO A 285 -29.83 3.28 -10.73
CA PRO A 285 -30.79 2.21 -10.45
C PRO A 285 -32.25 2.66 -10.55
N GLU A 286 -32.56 3.94 -10.27
CA GLU A 286 -33.92 4.49 -10.35
C GLU A 286 -34.40 4.65 -11.80
N GLN A 287 -33.49 4.97 -12.72
CA GLN A 287 -33.83 5.03 -14.16
C GLN A 287 -34.04 3.63 -14.75
N ARG A 288 -33.34 2.61 -14.22
CA ARG A 288 -33.54 1.23 -14.63
C ARG A 288 -34.89 0.68 -14.21
N ILE A 289 -35.32 0.93 -12.97
CA ILE A 289 -36.67 0.56 -12.49
C ILE A 289 -37.75 1.21 -13.34
N ALA A 290 -37.57 2.49 -13.72
CA ALA A 290 -38.48 3.17 -14.59
C ALA A 290 -38.49 2.66 -16.04
N SER A 291 -37.33 2.21 -16.56
CA SER A 291 -37.22 1.59 -17.89
C SER A 291 -37.65 0.12 -17.90
N GLU A 292 -37.38 -0.64 -16.82
CA GLU A 292 -37.87 -2.02 -16.66
C GLU A 292 -39.41 -2.07 -16.50
N ASN A 293 -39.99 -1.12 -15.80
CA ASN A 293 -41.46 -0.98 -15.75
C ASN A 293 -42.07 -0.61 -17.11
N LYS A 294 -41.39 0.15 -17.97
CA LYS A 294 -41.80 0.41 -19.35
C LYS A 294 -41.62 -0.81 -20.27
N ILE A 295 -40.70 -1.70 -19.99
CA ILE A 295 -40.43 -2.92 -20.77
C ILE A 295 -41.32 -4.08 -20.33
N MET A 296 -41.78 -4.10 -19.07
CA MET A 296 -42.79 -5.08 -18.59
C MET A 296 -44.18 -4.91 -19.18
N ASP A 297 -44.49 -3.71 -19.74
CA ASP A 297 -45.71 -3.51 -20.51
C ASP A 297 -45.62 -3.99 -21.97
N SER A 298 -44.45 -4.38 -22.44
CA SER A 298 -44.23 -5.09 -23.70
C SER A 298 -43.77 -6.50 -23.45
N LYS A 299 -44.66 -7.48 -23.62
CA LYS A 299 -44.41 -8.93 -23.49
C LYS A 299 -43.26 -9.36 -24.39
N ASP A 300 -42.46 -10.26 -23.81
CA ASP A 300 -41.36 -11.07 -24.40
C ASP A 300 -39.96 -10.44 -24.36
N VAL A 301 -39.15 -10.87 -23.34
CA VAL A 301 -37.76 -11.33 -23.52
C VAL A 301 -37.21 -11.90 -22.20
N ALA A 302 -36.37 -12.95 -22.33
CA ALA A 302 -35.81 -13.83 -21.32
C ALA A 302 -34.94 -13.17 -20.25
N LYS A 303 -34.96 -13.72 -19.03
CA LYS A 303 -34.27 -13.26 -17.83
C LYS A 303 -32.76 -13.51 -17.85
N PRO A 304 -31.90 -12.54 -17.50
CA PRO A 304 -30.60 -12.79 -16.90
C PRO A 304 -30.63 -12.57 -15.37
N GLY A 305 -29.82 -13.34 -14.65
CA GLY A 305 -29.85 -13.44 -13.19
C GLY A 305 -29.58 -12.12 -12.43
N LEU A 306 -30.40 -11.89 -11.44
CA LEU A 306 -30.32 -10.77 -10.49
C LEU A 306 -29.27 -11.04 -9.41
N VAL A 307 -28.29 -10.15 -9.26
CA VAL A 307 -27.48 -10.02 -8.05
C VAL A 307 -28.25 -9.10 -7.09
N LYS A 308 -28.74 -9.67 -5.97
CA LYS A 308 -29.35 -8.89 -4.90
C LYS A 308 -28.28 -8.10 -4.15
N ILE A 309 -28.33 -6.78 -4.24
CA ILE A 309 -27.55 -5.88 -3.37
C ILE A 309 -28.44 -5.59 -2.14
N SER A 310 -27.99 -6.04 -0.95
CA SER A 310 -28.68 -5.72 0.29
C SER A 310 -28.48 -4.25 0.66
N LYS A 311 -29.58 -3.58 1.06
CA LYS A 311 -29.54 -2.24 1.64
C LYS A 311 -28.82 -2.30 3.00
N TYR A 312 -27.66 -1.68 3.09
CA TYR A 312 -27.10 -1.23 4.35
C TYR A 312 -27.16 0.30 4.36
N ASP A 313 -28.00 0.84 5.21
CA ASP A 313 -27.96 2.24 5.62
C ASP A 313 -26.71 2.42 6.51
N VAL A 314 -25.62 2.86 5.92
CA VAL A 314 -24.42 3.27 6.64
C VAL A 314 -24.24 4.76 6.45
N ASP A 315 -24.26 5.49 7.57
CA ASP A 315 -23.98 6.92 7.62
C ASP A 315 -22.61 7.20 6.99
N PRO A 316 -22.51 8.11 5.98
CA PRO A 316 -21.25 8.40 5.29
C PRO A 316 -20.11 8.86 6.19
N ILE A 317 -20.42 9.36 7.39
CA ILE A 317 -19.43 9.87 8.34
C ILE A 317 -18.80 8.71 9.15
N SER A 318 -19.49 7.58 9.33
CA SER A 318 -18.97 6.42 10.06
C SER A 318 -17.94 5.59 9.27
N LEU A 319 -17.87 5.75 7.95
CA LEU A 319 -16.92 5.05 7.06
C LEU A 319 -15.53 5.71 6.99
N ILE A 320 -15.38 6.91 7.57
CA ILE A 320 -14.11 7.66 7.57
C ILE A 320 -13.34 7.47 8.90
N GLY A 321 -13.95 6.81 9.88
CA GLY A 321 -13.42 6.63 11.23
C GLY A 321 -13.08 5.19 11.63
N GLN A 322 -12.97 4.24 10.66
CA GLN A 322 -12.45 2.89 10.91
C GLN A 322 -11.22 2.58 10.08
#